data_8e989cd39c0aa4faaf34d3f5c1f9104a
#
_entry.id   8e989cd39c0aa4faaf34d3f5c1f9104a
#
_cell.length_a   1.000
_cell.length_b   1.000
_cell.length_c   1.000
_cell.angle_alpha   90.00
_cell.angle_beta   90.00
_cell.angle_gamma   90.00
#
_symmetry.space_group_name_H-M   'P 1'
#
loop_
_entity.id
_entity.type
_entity.pdbx_description
1 polymer ?
#
loop_
_entity_poly.entity_id
_entity_poly.type
_entity_poly.pdbx_seq_one_letter_code
_entity_poly.pdbx_strand_id
1 'polypeptide(L)'
;MHQTLIFAEQELNRYITVITGSSEHGIKLCQSQPEDSPYTDHYAIQVEGGKGVISGCNPRSVLIGVYRFLFLIGCRFIAPGQDGETLPVKKLSDCHAREEKTVPTRHRGICIEGAVSRENVLDMIDWLPKVGFNSYFIQFREGHTFYERWYTHQGNTLLQPLPYTVEESRQFVKEAEAEIEKRDLIYHKVGHGWTCESIGYPSTGWHKVENPDVPANLRCYLAELNGQRSFFEGIPLNTHLCYSNPEVRQRMTEEVVRYAKENPNVSALHVXXXX
;
A
#
# COMPACT_ATOMS: atom_id res chain seq x y z
N MET A 1 17.54 15.88 -4.48
CA MET A 1 17.30 15.12 -3.21
C MET A 1 16.07 14.24 -3.41
N HIS A 2 16.11 13.02 -2.91
CA HIS A 2 14.99 12.08 -3.05
C HIS A 2 13.74 12.62 -2.33
N GLN A 3 12.56 12.47 -2.93
CA GLN A 3 11.33 13.06 -2.37
C GLN A 3 11.05 12.58 -0.93
N THR A 4 11.36 11.32 -0.63
CA THR A 4 11.17 10.77 0.72
C THR A 4 12.09 11.42 1.75
N LEU A 5 13.32 11.81 1.36
CA LEU A 5 14.22 12.51 2.27
C LEU A 5 13.73 13.92 2.57
N ILE A 6 13.17 14.58 1.55
CA ILE A 6 12.53 15.91 1.74
C ILE A 6 11.34 15.76 2.70
N PHE A 7 10.51 14.74 2.49
CA PHE A 7 9.35 14.45 3.35
C PHE A 7 9.80 14.13 4.78
N ALA A 8 10.85 13.31 4.95
CA ALA A 8 11.38 12.96 6.26
C ALA A 8 11.87 14.20 7.03
N GLU A 9 12.51 15.14 6.31
CA GLU A 9 12.94 16.41 6.90
C GLU A 9 11.74 17.28 7.32
N GLN A 10 10.73 17.36 6.48
CA GLN A 10 9.50 18.09 6.79
C GLN A 10 8.82 17.52 8.03
N GLU A 11 8.73 16.19 8.13
CA GLU A 11 8.13 15.52 9.27
C GLU A 11 8.94 15.75 10.55
N LEU A 12 10.27 15.59 10.49
CA LEU A 12 11.13 15.87 11.63
C LEU A 12 10.90 17.31 12.14
N ASN A 13 10.96 18.29 11.22
CA ASN A 13 10.78 19.69 11.55
C ASN A 13 9.41 19.95 12.16
N ARG A 14 8.35 19.38 11.57
CA ARG A 14 6.97 19.53 12.03
C ARG A 14 6.81 19.03 13.48
N TYR A 15 7.26 17.80 13.73
CA TYR A 15 7.10 17.21 15.07
C TYR A 15 7.98 17.90 16.11
N ILE A 16 9.23 18.22 15.79
CA ILE A 16 10.11 18.91 16.73
C ILE A 16 9.51 20.29 17.09
N THR A 17 8.98 21.00 16.11
CA THR A 17 8.32 22.30 16.36
C THR A 17 7.16 22.16 17.34
N VAL A 18 6.29 21.17 17.12
CA VAL A 18 5.13 20.95 18.01
C VAL A 18 5.59 20.55 19.42
N ILE A 19 6.59 19.68 19.52
CA ILE A 19 7.07 19.12 20.80
C ILE A 19 7.80 20.17 21.63
N THR A 20 8.62 21.02 20.97
CA THR A 20 9.58 21.90 21.68
C THR A 20 9.22 23.38 21.60
N GLY A 21 8.29 23.76 20.70
CA GLY A 21 7.98 25.15 20.42
C GLY A 21 9.03 25.85 19.54
N SER A 22 10.01 25.12 18.99
CA SER A 22 11.08 25.71 18.17
C SER A 22 11.33 24.87 16.91
N SER A 23 11.45 25.55 15.78
CA SER A 23 11.84 24.92 14.51
C SER A 23 13.36 24.79 14.37
N GLU A 24 14.12 25.44 15.27
CA GLU A 24 15.59 25.40 15.20
C GLU A 24 16.12 24.17 15.94
N HIS A 25 16.73 23.26 15.21
CA HIS A 25 17.43 22.08 15.75
C HIS A 25 18.66 21.79 14.91
N GLY A 26 19.53 20.92 15.42
CA GLY A 26 20.77 20.52 14.74
C GLY A 26 20.79 19.07 14.30
N ILE A 27 19.63 18.44 14.11
CA ILE A 27 19.53 17.04 13.64
C ILE A 27 19.62 17.04 12.11
N LYS A 28 20.54 16.22 11.58
CA LYS A 28 20.75 16.05 10.14
C LYS A 28 20.26 14.69 9.70
N LEU A 29 19.66 14.62 8.53
CA LEU A 29 19.25 13.35 7.91
C LEU A 29 20.24 12.99 6.81
N CYS A 30 20.63 11.72 6.73
CA CYS A 30 21.50 11.27 5.64
C CYS A 30 21.23 9.81 5.27
N GLN A 31 21.46 9.51 3.99
CA GLN A 31 21.41 8.13 3.53
C GLN A 31 22.81 7.52 3.68
N SER A 32 22.88 6.36 4.33
CA SER A 32 24.11 5.58 4.48
C SER A 32 24.28 4.63 3.29
N GLN A 33 25.27 3.75 3.34
CA GLN A 33 25.47 2.74 2.31
C GLN A 33 24.25 1.82 2.22
N PRO A 34 23.83 1.44 1.00
CA PRO A 34 22.71 0.52 0.84
C PRO A 34 23.05 -0.89 1.33
N GLU A 35 22.03 -1.60 1.76
CA GLU A 35 22.12 -3.02 2.11
C GLU A 35 22.05 -3.88 0.84
N ASP A 36 22.36 -5.17 0.97
CA ASP A 36 22.34 -6.13 -0.16
C ASP A 36 20.97 -6.26 -0.81
N SER A 37 19.89 -6.01 -0.06
CA SER A 37 18.53 -6.07 -0.59
C SER A 37 17.86 -4.70 -0.47
N PRO A 38 17.17 -4.23 -1.53
CA PRO A 38 16.41 -2.97 -1.44
C PRO A 38 15.22 -3.05 -0.48
N TYR A 39 14.88 -4.24 0.00
CA TYR A 39 13.78 -4.46 0.95
C TYR A 39 14.26 -4.49 2.41
N THR A 40 15.58 -4.44 2.65
CA THR A 40 16.13 -4.35 3.99
C THR A 40 16.04 -2.91 4.49
N ASP A 41 15.64 -2.74 5.74
CA ASP A 41 15.66 -1.45 6.41
C ASP A 41 16.70 -1.50 7.52
N HIS A 42 17.68 -0.60 7.44
CA HIS A 42 18.67 -0.35 8.47
C HIS A 42 18.68 1.14 8.77
N TYR A 43 18.65 1.51 10.04
CA TYR A 43 18.76 2.91 10.46
C TYR A 43 19.65 3.05 11.68
N ALA A 44 20.24 4.24 11.83
CA ALA A 44 21.00 4.61 13.02
C ALA A 44 20.60 6.01 13.48
N ILE A 45 20.43 6.16 14.78
CA ILE A 45 20.02 7.41 15.44
C ILE A 45 21.12 7.77 16.44
N GLN A 46 21.70 8.96 16.32
CA GLN A 46 22.70 9.49 17.24
C GLN A 46 22.36 10.96 17.48
N VAL A 47 21.45 11.21 18.41
CA VAL A 47 20.95 12.57 18.71
C VAL A 47 21.14 12.84 20.19
N GLU A 48 21.71 14.00 20.50
CA GLU A 48 21.94 14.50 21.86
C GLU A 48 21.53 15.98 21.93
N GLY A 49 20.57 16.28 22.79
CA GLY A 49 20.09 17.66 22.98
C GLY A 49 19.59 18.33 21.69
N GLY A 50 18.90 17.56 20.85
CA GLY A 50 18.36 18.08 19.59
C GLY A 50 19.40 18.32 18.51
N LYS A 51 20.59 17.72 18.63
CA LYS A 51 21.67 17.81 17.62
C LYS A 51 22.21 16.43 17.32
N GLY A 52 22.59 16.19 16.06
CA GLY A 52 23.16 14.89 15.71
C GLY A 52 22.73 14.41 14.34
N VAL A 53 22.65 13.09 14.18
CA VAL A 53 22.37 12.48 12.86
C VAL A 53 21.37 11.35 13.00
N ILE A 54 20.45 11.29 12.05
CA ILE A 54 19.62 10.11 11.81
C ILE A 54 19.93 9.64 10.37
N SER A 55 20.34 8.38 10.23
CA SER A 55 20.72 7.82 8.94
C SER A 55 19.96 6.53 8.65
N GLY A 56 19.89 6.18 7.35
CA GLY A 56 19.28 4.93 6.90
C GLY A 56 19.85 4.45 5.59
N CYS A 57 19.81 3.14 5.33
CA CYS A 57 20.41 2.54 4.13
C CYS A 57 19.65 2.87 2.84
N ASN A 58 18.43 3.35 2.96
CA ASN A 58 17.61 3.83 1.83
C ASN A 58 16.71 4.96 2.34
N PRO A 59 16.02 5.71 1.45
CA PRO A 59 15.20 6.85 1.90
C PRO A 59 14.09 6.47 2.89
N ARG A 60 13.46 5.31 2.68
CA ARG A 60 12.42 4.79 3.58
C ARG A 60 12.99 4.54 4.99
N SER A 61 14.20 3.97 5.06
CA SER A 61 14.85 3.69 6.34
C SER A 61 15.17 4.97 7.11
N VAL A 62 15.52 6.07 6.40
CA VAL A 62 15.70 7.39 7.04
C VAL A 62 14.39 7.86 7.64
N LEU A 63 13.29 7.76 6.88
CA LEU A 63 11.95 8.16 7.37
C LEU A 63 11.54 7.32 8.59
N ILE A 64 11.73 6.00 8.54
CA ILE A 64 11.46 5.11 9.69
C ILE A 64 12.34 5.52 10.87
N GLY A 65 13.61 5.86 10.65
CA GLY A 65 14.53 6.34 11.69
C GLY A 65 14.04 7.63 12.34
N VAL A 66 13.48 8.55 11.54
CA VAL A 66 12.87 9.79 12.08
C VAL A 66 11.71 9.44 13.02
N TYR A 67 10.78 8.60 12.60
CA TYR A 67 9.64 8.23 13.45
C TYR A 67 10.08 7.41 14.66
N ARG A 68 11.12 6.58 14.51
CA ARG A 68 11.69 5.85 15.65
C ARG A 68 12.32 6.81 16.65
N PHE A 69 13.04 7.83 16.18
CA PHE A 69 13.55 8.91 17.04
C PHE A 69 12.42 9.59 17.80
N LEU A 70 11.35 9.96 17.09
CA LEU A 70 10.19 10.60 17.71
C LEU A 70 9.55 9.70 18.77
N PHE A 71 9.45 8.40 18.50
CA PHE A 71 8.95 7.43 19.49
C PHE A 71 9.85 7.39 20.73
N LEU A 72 11.17 7.37 20.54
CA LEU A 72 12.14 7.31 21.65
C LEU A 72 12.07 8.55 22.53
N ILE A 73 11.77 9.71 21.97
CA ILE A 73 11.62 10.94 22.77
C ILE A 73 10.19 11.11 23.32
N GLY A 74 9.28 10.15 23.12
CA GLY A 74 7.99 10.10 23.81
C GLY A 74 6.74 10.20 22.96
N CYS A 75 6.87 10.37 21.62
CA CYS A 75 5.69 10.36 20.76
C CYS A 75 5.07 8.96 20.72
N ARG A 76 3.76 8.91 20.55
CA ARG A 76 3.05 7.63 20.34
C ARG A 76 2.11 7.77 19.15
N PHE A 77 2.10 6.76 18.30
CA PHE A 77 1.31 6.68 17.07
C PHE A 77 0.43 5.42 17.18
N ILE A 78 -0.61 5.49 18.00
CA ILE A 78 -1.38 4.30 18.41
C ILE A 78 -2.42 3.85 17.39
N ALA A 79 -2.79 4.74 16.46
CA ALA A 79 -3.78 4.44 15.42
C ALA A 79 -3.54 5.35 14.21
N PRO A 80 -4.03 4.97 13.02
CA PRO A 80 -3.98 5.86 11.86
C PRO A 80 -4.74 7.17 12.10
N GLY A 81 -4.28 8.24 11.47
CA GLY A 81 -4.87 9.57 11.58
C GLY A 81 -4.33 10.36 12.77
N GLN A 82 -4.59 11.66 12.74
CA GLN A 82 -4.05 12.59 13.75
C GLN A 82 -4.57 12.30 15.17
N ASP A 83 -5.79 11.82 15.28
CA ASP A 83 -6.37 11.46 16.58
C ASP A 83 -5.63 10.30 17.25
N GLY A 84 -4.86 9.54 16.49
CA GLY A 84 -4.02 8.45 16.99
C GLY A 84 -2.66 8.92 17.51
N GLU A 85 -2.37 10.22 17.49
CA GLU A 85 -1.06 10.76 17.86
C GLU A 85 -1.08 11.36 19.27
N THR A 86 -0.10 10.99 20.08
CA THR A 86 0.15 11.60 21.37
C THR A 86 1.56 12.16 21.36
N LEU A 87 1.70 13.47 21.56
CA LEU A 87 2.96 14.18 21.47
C LEU A 87 3.32 14.76 22.83
N PRO A 88 4.56 14.56 23.32
CA PRO A 88 4.98 15.16 24.59
C PRO A 88 5.33 16.64 24.40
N VAL A 89 5.35 17.38 25.48
CA VAL A 89 5.93 18.73 25.51
C VAL A 89 7.31 18.61 26.17
N LYS A 90 8.36 19.05 25.47
CA LYS A 90 9.76 18.90 25.94
C LYS A 90 10.59 20.12 25.55
N LYS A 91 11.72 20.31 26.24
CA LYS A 91 12.75 21.22 25.75
C LYS A 91 13.60 20.47 24.71
N LEU A 92 14.12 21.20 23.75
CA LEU A 92 15.00 20.60 22.73
C LEU A 92 16.21 19.92 23.39
N SER A 93 16.74 20.51 24.48
CA SER A 93 17.85 19.94 25.25
C SER A 93 17.56 18.52 25.80
N ASP A 94 16.27 18.17 25.93
CA ASP A 94 15.85 16.88 26.49
C ASP A 94 15.58 15.83 25.41
N CYS A 95 15.79 16.21 24.15
CA CYS A 95 15.61 15.30 23.00
C CYS A 95 16.90 14.51 22.76
N HIS A 96 17.00 13.31 23.36
CA HIS A 96 18.15 12.42 23.19
C HIS A 96 17.69 11.04 22.74
N ALA A 97 18.43 10.44 21.83
CA ALA A 97 18.22 9.04 21.47
C ALA A 97 19.47 8.47 20.81
N ARG A 98 19.74 7.21 21.13
CA ARG A 98 20.80 6.46 20.45
C ARG A 98 20.29 5.04 20.20
N GLU A 99 20.23 4.67 18.94
CA GLU A 99 19.80 3.32 18.53
C GLU A 99 20.36 3.04 17.15
N GLU A 100 20.74 1.81 16.90
CA GLU A 100 21.10 1.34 15.56
C GLU A 100 20.43 -0.02 15.38
N LYS A 101 19.78 -0.22 14.23
CA LYS A 101 18.99 -1.43 14.03
C LYS A 101 18.85 -1.80 12.55
N THR A 102 19.12 -3.08 12.24
CA THR A 102 18.70 -3.73 11.01
C THR A 102 17.40 -4.47 11.32
N VAL A 103 16.35 -4.17 10.56
CA VAL A 103 15.04 -4.80 10.80
C VAL A 103 15.03 -6.17 10.11
N PRO A 104 14.82 -7.27 10.85
CA PRO A 104 14.98 -8.62 10.28
C PRO A 104 13.91 -9.01 9.27
N THR A 105 12.71 -8.44 9.36
CA THR A 105 11.60 -8.77 8.46
C THR A 105 11.58 -7.78 7.30
N ARG A 106 11.78 -8.28 6.09
CA ARG A 106 11.88 -7.43 4.89
C ARG A 106 10.57 -6.75 4.50
N HIS A 107 9.43 -7.47 4.59
CA HIS A 107 8.12 -6.93 4.23
C HIS A 107 7.24 -6.85 5.48
N ARG A 108 6.91 -5.64 5.87
CA ARG A 108 6.05 -5.34 7.02
C ARG A 108 4.96 -4.41 6.50
N GLY A 109 3.83 -4.97 6.15
CA GLY A 109 2.81 -4.20 5.47
C GLY A 109 1.39 -4.56 5.83
N ILE A 110 0.50 -3.82 5.24
CA ILE A 110 -0.93 -4.00 5.40
C ILE A 110 -1.53 -4.17 4.00
N CYS A 111 -2.42 -5.15 3.89
CA CYS A 111 -3.33 -5.28 2.77
C CYS A 111 -4.67 -4.74 3.25
N ILE A 112 -5.09 -3.61 2.72
CA ILE A 112 -6.36 -3.02 3.13
C ILE A 112 -7.48 -3.62 2.29
N GLU A 113 -8.09 -4.64 2.83
CA GLU A 113 -9.33 -5.18 2.30
C GLU A 113 -10.43 -4.79 3.29
N GLY A 114 -11.33 -3.93 2.87
CA GLY A 114 -12.39 -3.45 3.75
C GLY A 114 -12.12 -2.07 4.33
N ALA A 115 -11.27 -1.27 3.68
CA ALA A 115 -11.07 0.12 4.06
C ALA A 115 -12.41 0.87 4.08
N VAL A 116 -12.66 1.63 5.14
CA VAL A 116 -13.97 2.27 5.37
C VAL A 116 -14.15 3.57 4.58
N SER A 117 -13.06 4.19 4.16
CA SER A 117 -13.12 5.44 3.39
C SER A 117 -11.78 5.73 2.74
N ARG A 118 -11.80 6.70 1.83
CA ARG A 118 -10.60 7.25 1.20
C ARG A 118 -9.63 7.80 2.24
N GLU A 119 -10.15 8.56 3.21
CA GLU A 119 -9.34 9.13 4.28
C GLU A 119 -8.65 8.04 5.09
N ASN A 120 -9.36 6.97 5.40
CA ASN A 120 -8.81 5.83 6.15
C ASN A 120 -7.61 5.21 5.42
N VAL A 121 -7.70 5.07 4.08
CA VAL A 121 -6.58 4.54 3.27
C VAL A 121 -5.36 5.46 3.37
N LEU A 122 -5.58 6.79 3.22
CA LEU A 122 -4.48 7.77 3.27
C LEU A 122 -3.86 7.84 4.66
N ASP A 123 -4.69 7.84 5.71
CA ASP A 123 -4.23 7.81 7.10
C ASP A 123 -3.41 6.55 7.39
N MET A 124 -3.84 5.41 6.85
CA MET A 124 -3.13 4.14 7.01
C MET A 124 -1.74 4.21 6.35
N ILE A 125 -1.67 4.71 5.10
CA ILE A 125 -0.40 4.87 4.38
C ILE A 125 0.54 5.79 5.17
N ASP A 126 0.01 6.86 5.75
CA ASP A 126 0.79 7.80 6.57
C ASP A 126 1.30 7.14 7.85
N TRP A 127 0.47 6.33 8.48
CA TRP A 127 0.76 5.70 9.77
C TRP A 127 1.82 4.60 9.69
N LEU A 128 1.90 3.89 8.56
CA LEU A 128 2.77 2.73 8.42
C LEU A 128 4.23 3.01 8.83
N PRO A 129 4.93 4.00 8.25
CA PRO A 129 6.32 4.23 8.66
C PRO A 129 6.45 4.75 10.09
N LYS A 130 5.41 5.36 10.66
CA LYS A 130 5.40 5.84 12.05
C LYS A 130 5.54 4.69 13.04
N VAL A 131 5.06 3.50 12.67
CA VAL A 131 5.14 2.30 13.51
C VAL A 131 6.14 1.27 12.96
N GLY A 132 6.97 1.68 12.00
CA GLY A 132 8.06 0.85 11.48
C GLY A 132 7.67 -0.12 10.38
N PHE A 133 6.47 0.03 9.78
CA PHE A 133 6.07 -0.75 8.62
C PHE A 133 6.67 -0.13 7.36
N ASN A 134 6.82 -0.94 6.32
CA ASN A 134 7.53 -0.52 5.11
C ASN A 134 6.84 -0.88 3.80
N SER A 135 5.63 -1.43 3.86
CA SER A 135 4.95 -1.85 2.63
C SER A 135 3.45 -1.65 2.71
N TYR A 136 2.84 -1.51 1.54
CA TYR A 136 1.39 -1.31 1.41
C TYR A 136 0.89 -2.08 0.20
N PHE A 137 -0.26 -2.75 0.33
CA PHE A 137 -0.84 -3.59 -0.71
C PHE A 137 -2.21 -3.05 -1.12
N ILE A 138 -2.33 -2.57 -2.36
CA ILE A 138 -3.62 -2.28 -2.97
C ILE A 138 -4.06 -3.55 -3.71
N GLN A 139 -5.04 -4.24 -3.16
CA GLN A 139 -5.55 -5.48 -3.73
C GLN A 139 -6.50 -5.19 -4.90
N PHE A 140 -6.65 -6.13 -5.79
CA PHE A 140 -7.43 -6.12 -7.02
C PHE A 140 -6.79 -5.34 -8.16
N ARG A 141 -6.94 -5.91 -9.35
CA ARG A 141 -6.53 -5.31 -10.62
C ARG A 141 -7.24 -3.96 -10.81
N GLU A 142 -8.53 -3.94 -10.52
CA GLU A 142 -9.35 -2.73 -10.55
C GLU A 142 -9.76 -2.37 -9.12
N GLY A 143 -9.25 -1.26 -8.62
CA GLY A 143 -9.50 -0.81 -7.25
C GLY A 143 -10.97 -0.59 -6.93
N HIS A 144 -11.78 -0.27 -7.93
CA HIS A 144 -13.21 -0.11 -7.78
C HIS A 144 -13.88 -1.35 -7.18
N THR A 145 -13.42 -2.54 -7.55
CA THR A 145 -13.92 -3.83 -7.01
C THR A 145 -13.93 -3.84 -5.48
N PHE A 146 -13.00 -3.10 -4.90
CA PHE A 146 -12.77 -3.07 -3.46
C PHE A 146 -13.49 -1.89 -2.81
N TYR A 147 -13.25 -0.68 -3.33
CA TYR A 147 -13.67 0.55 -2.66
C TYR A 147 -15.18 0.80 -2.76
N GLU A 148 -15.83 0.37 -3.86
CA GLU A 148 -17.26 0.65 -4.06
C GLU A 148 -18.13 0.16 -2.90
N ARG A 149 -17.72 -0.91 -2.22
CA ARG A 149 -18.48 -1.51 -1.12
C ARG A 149 -18.83 -0.52 -0.01
N TRP A 150 -17.90 0.41 0.26
CA TRP A 150 -18.07 1.37 1.33
C TRP A 150 -18.99 2.52 0.94
N TYR A 151 -19.04 2.83 -0.35
CA TYR A 151 -19.89 3.89 -0.86
C TYR A 151 -21.29 3.38 -1.20
N THR A 152 -21.42 2.12 -1.59
CA THR A 152 -22.72 1.50 -1.84
C THR A 152 -23.40 1.01 -0.56
N HIS A 153 -22.66 0.95 0.56
CA HIS A 153 -23.18 0.51 1.87
C HIS A 153 -23.85 -0.87 1.78
N GLN A 154 -23.26 -1.76 1.01
CA GLN A 154 -23.80 -3.11 0.77
C GLN A 154 -24.15 -3.81 2.09
N GLY A 155 -25.37 -4.23 2.22
CA GLY A 155 -25.85 -4.91 3.45
C GLY A 155 -26.28 -4.00 4.59
N ASN A 156 -26.15 -2.67 4.44
CA ASN A 156 -26.57 -1.71 5.46
C ASN A 156 -27.82 -0.95 4.97
N THR A 157 -28.97 -1.37 5.43
CA THR A 157 -30.26 -0.79 5.02
C THR A 157 -30.54 0.58 5.66
N LEU A 158 -29.70 1.01 6.60
CA LEU A 158 -29.90 2.30 7.27
C LEU A 158 -29.25 3.46 6.50
N LEU A 159 -28.36 3.15 5.57
CA LEU A 159 -27.66 4.17 4.78
C LEU A 159 -28.05 4.09 3.31
N GLN A 160 -28.16 5.25 2.68
CA GLN A 160 -28.42 5.30 1.24
C GLN A 160 -27.11 5.09 0.49
N PRO A 161 -27.10 4.29 -0.58
CA PRO A 161 -25.92 4.13 -1.41
C PRO A 161 -25.44 5.47 -1.97
N LEU A 162 -24.15 5.68 -1.92
CA LEU A 162 -23.49 6.81 -2.56
C LEU A 162 -22.91 6.35 -3.90
N PRO A 163 -23.08 7.11 -4.96
CA PRO A 163 -22.47 6.73 -6.22
C PRO A 163 -20.95 6.77 -6.12
N TYR A 164 -20.31 5.77 -6.69
CA TYR A 164 -18.86 5.68 -6.71
C TYR A 164 -18.44 4.99 -8.01
N THR A 165 -17.82 5.73 -8.89
CA THR A 165 -17.51 5.28 -10.23
C THR A 165 -16.13 4.64 -10.34
N VAL A 166 -15.94 3.86 -11.40
CA VAL A 166 -14.62 3.27 -11.72
C VAL A 166 -13.59 4.38 -11.90
N GLU A 167 -13.96 5.49 -12.54
CA GLU A 167 -13.01 6.58 -12.79
C GLU A 167 -12.60 7.28 -11.50
N GLU A 168 -13.54 7.52 -10.59
CA GLU A 168 -13.21 8.07 -9.27
C GLU A 168 -12.27 7.14 -8.50
N SER A 169 -12.52 5.83 -8.59
CA SER A 169 -11.65 4.83 -7.97
C SER A 169 -10.23 4.88 -8.57
N ARG A 170 -10.13 4.96 -9.89
CA ARG A 170 -8.83 5.05 -10.57
C ARG A 170 -8.06 6.30 -10.16
N GLN A 171 -8.77 7.43 -10.04
CA GLN A 171 -8.14 8.67 -9.59
C GLN A 171 -7.65 8.53 -8.14
N PHE A 172 -8.46 7.94 -7.28
CA PHE A 172 -8.07 7.72 -5.89
C PHE A 172 -6.87 6.77 -5.77
N VAL A 173 -6.83 5.70 -6.58
CA VAL A 173 -5.66 4.79 -6.59
C VAL A 173 -4.38 5.57 -6.92
N LYS A 174 -4.43 6.49 -7.88
CA LYS A 174 -3.26 7.34 -8.21
C LYS A 174 -2.83 8.21 -7.04
N GLU A 175 -3.79 8.75 -6.29
CA GLU A 175 -3.47 9.55 -5.10
C GLU A 175 -2.82 8.68 -4.02
N ALA A 176 -3.35 7.49 -3.78
CA ALA A 176 -2.77 6.54 -2.83
C ALA A 176 -1.35 6.13 -3.27
N GLU A 177 -1.16 5.87 -4.57
CA GLU A 177 0.15 5.53 -5.14
C GLU A 177 1.17 6.66 -4.92
N ALA A 178 0.74 7.91 -5.09
CA ALA A 178 1.62 9.07 -4.84
C ALA A 178 2.06 9.13 -3.37
N GLU A 179 1.14 8.84 -2.43
CA GLU A 179 1.47 8.83 -1.00
C GLU A 179 2.36 7.65 -0.61
N ILE A 180 2.20 6.49 -1.27
CA ILE A 180 3.08 5.32 -1.13
C ILE A 180 4.49 5.69 -1.59
N GLU A 181 4.60 6.26 -2.80
CA GLU A 181 5.87 6.66 -3.41
C GLU A 181 6.59 7.73 -2.59
N LYS A 182 5.85 8.73 -2.11
CA LYS A 182 6.37 9.82 -1.26
C LYS A 182 7.10 9.28 -0.02
N ARG A 183 6.68 8.11 0.48
CA ARG A 183 7.28 7.46 1.66
C ARG A 183 8.24 6.32 1.29
N ASP A 184 8.47 6.09 0.00
CA ASP A 184 9.33 5.01 -0.52
C ASP A 184 8.88 3.63 0.00
N LEU A 185 7.57 3.45 0.22
CA LEU A 185 7.05 2.17 0.68
C LEU A 185 7.15 1.12 -0.43
N ILE A 186 7.41 -0.12 -0.03
CA ILE A 186 7.40 -1.26 -0.94
C ILE A 186 5.95 -1.46 -1.39
N TYR A 187 5.67 -1.19 -2.65
CA TYR A 187 4.31 -1.20 -3.17
C TYR A 187 3.95 -2.57 -3.70
N HIS A 188 2.97 -3.21 -3.08
CA HIS A 188 2.41 -4.50 -3.49
C HIS A 188 1.08 -4.24 -4.20
N LYS A 189 0.82 -4.95 -5.29
CA LYS A 189 -0.42 -4.73 -6.05
C LYS A 189 -0.96 -6.00 -6.68
N VAL A 190 -2.22 -5.92 -6.97
CA VAL A 190 -3.12 -6.81 -7.67
C VAL A 190 -3.63 -7.94 -6.77
N GLY A 191 -3.16 -9.17 -6.93
CA GLY A 191 -3.81 -10.32 -6.31
C GLY A 191 -4.90 -10.88 -7.21
N HIS A 192 -6.07 -10.25 -7.24
CA HIS A 192 -7.23 -10.72 -8.00
C HIS A 192 -7.50 -9.88 -9.25
N GLY A 193 -8.20 -10.49 -10.23
CA GLY A 193 -8.56 -9.85 -11.49
C GLY A 193 -7.84 -10.41 -12.70
N TRP A 194 -6.73 -11.13 -12.49
CA TRP A 194 -5.94 -11.70 -13.58
C TRP A 194 -6.73 -12.68 -14.44
N THR A 195 -7.57 -13.50 -13.80
CA THR A 195 -8.28 -14.59 -14.49
C THR A 195 -9.27 -14.08 -15.53
N CYS A 196 -9.98 -13.00 -15.25
CA CYS A 196 -10.90 -12.43 -16.24
C CYS A 196 -10.18 -11.50 -17.22
N GLU A 197 -9.27 -10.65 -16.73
CA GLU A 197 -8.56 -9.70 -17.59
C GLU A 197 -7.73 -10.39 -18.68
N SER A 198 -7.08 -11.52 -18.34
CA SER A 198 -6.24 -12.25 -19.29
C SER A 198 -7.03 -12.84 -20.47
N ILE A 199 -8.33 -13.02 -20.30
CA ILE A 199 -9.20 -13.49 -21.39
C ILE A 199 -10.05 -12.35 -21.99
N GLY A 200 -9.74 -11.10 -21.62
CA GLY A 200 -10.40 -9.91 -22.16
C GLY A 200 -11.73 -9.57 -21.52
N TYR A 201 -11.97 -10.04 -20.29
CA TYR A 201 -13.19 -9.70 -19.56
C TYR A 201 -12.84 -8.75 -18.38
N PRO A 202 -13.53 -7.63 -18.22
CA PRO A 202 -13.14 -6.64 -17.21
C PRO A 202 -13.38 -7.12 -15.76
N SER A 203 -12.48 -6.73 -14.86
CA SER A 203 -12.51 -7.11 -13.44
C SER A 203 -13.10 -6.00 -12.56
N THR A 204 -14.26 -5.45 -12.95
CA THR A 204 -14.80 -4.23 -12.35
C THR A 204 -15.69 -4.41 -11.12
N GLY A 205 -15.92 -5.63 -10.65
CA GLY A 205 -16.72 -5.82 -9.43
C GLY A 205 -17.14 -7.25 -9.17
N TRP A 206 -17.84 -7.44 -8.05
CA TRP A 206 -18.32 -8.75 -7.59
C TRP A 206 -19.73 -9.09 -8.06
N HIS A 207 -20.34 -8.21 -8.84
CA HIS A 207 -21.74 -8.41 -9.28
C HIS A 207 -21.82 -9.55 -10.31
N LYS A 208 -22.96 -10.18 -10.31
CA LYS A 208 -23.26 -11.23 -11.27
C LYS A 208 -23.55 -10.64 -12.64
N VAL A 209 -23.14 -11.34 -13.67
CA VAL A 209 -23.54 -11.03 -15.05
C VAL A 209 -25.01 -11.40 -15.18
N GLU A 210 -25.82 -10.50 -15.68
CA GLU A 210 -27.28 -10.70 -15.82
C GLU A 210 -27.64 -11.87 -16.74
N ASN A 211 -26.83 -12.11 -17.74
CA ASN A 211 -26.97 -13.27 -18.60
C ASN A 211 -25.76 -14.17 -18.35
N PRO A 212 -25.95 -15.27 -17.61
CA PRO A 212 -24.83 -16.10 -17.21
C PRO A 212 -24.17 -16.89 -18.35
N ASP A 213 -24.70 -16.81 -19.56
CA ASP A 213 -24.08 -17.50 -20.69
C ASP A 213 -22.75 -16.84 -21.02
N VAL A 214 -21.67 -17.58 -20.77
CA VAL A 214 -20.33 -17.15 -21.13
C VAL A 214 -20.25 -17.00 -22.66
N PRO A 215 -19.67 -15.91 -23.18
CA PRO A 215 -19.41 -15.79 -24.60
C PRO A 215 -18.73 -17.07 -25.13
N ALA A 216 -19.24 -17.61 -26.23
CA ALA A 216 -18.78 -18.91 -26.75
C ALA A 216 -17.27 -18.96 -26.98
N ASN A 217 -16.68 -17.86 -27.43
CA ASN A 217 -15.25 -17.74 -27.69
C ASN A 217 -14.39 -17.76 -26.43
N LEU A 218 -14.99 -17.55 -25.24
CA LEU A 218 -14.26 -17.56 -23.97
C LEU A 218 -14.34 -18.91 -23.24
N ARG A 219 -15.35 -19.74 -23.59
CA ARG A 219 -15.57 -21.01 -22.85
C ARG A 219 -14.36 -21.92 -22.84
N CYS A 220 -13.60 -21.99 -23.92
CA CYS A 220 -12.42 -22.86 -24.01
C CYS A 220 -11.32 -22.49 -23.02
N TYR A 221 -11.35 -21.25 -22.48
CA TYR A 221 -10.37 -20.78 -21.50
C TYR A 221 -10.76 -21.08 -20.06
N LEU A 222 -12.05 -21.28 -19.79
CA LEU A 222 -12.57 -21.43 -18.42
C LEU A 222 -12.38 -22.85 -17.92
N ALA A 223 -12.15 -22.97 -16.61
CA ALA A 223 -12.11 -24.27 -15.93
C ALA A 223 -13.50 -24.93 -15.97
N GLU A 224 -13.51 -26.24 -15.97
CA GLU A 224 -14.73 -27.02 -15.99
C GLU A 224 -15.19 -27.33 -14.57
N LEU A 225 -16.47 -27.11 -14.30
CA LEU A 225 -17.12 -27.49 -13.05
C LEU A 225 -18.42 -28.20 -13.38
N ASN A 226 -18.57 -29.43 -12.91
CA ASN A 226 -19.76 -30.26 -13.15
C ASN A 226 -20.13 -30.38 -14.65
N GLY A 227 -19.11 -30.55 -15.49
CA GLY A 227 -19.30 -30.73 -16.93
C GLY A 227 -19.58 -29.45 -17.70
N GLN A 228 -19.48 -28.29 -17.06
CA GLN A 228 -19.75 -26.99 -17.69
C GLN A 228 -18.58 -26.03 -17.50
N ARG A 229 -18.37 -25.20 -18.53
CA ARG A 229 -17.36 -24.13 -18.49
C ARG A 229 -18.11 -22.80 -18.49
N SER A 230 -18.14 -22.14 -17.32
CA SER A 230 -18.89 -20.90 -17.12
C SER A 230 -18.20 -20.01 -16.11
N PHE A 231 -18.63 -18.78 -15.97
CA PHE A 231 -18.24 -17.94 -14.86
C PHE A 231 -18.78 -18.55 -13.56
N PHE A 232 -17.92 -18.73 -12.58
CA PHE A 232 -18.30 -19.35 -11.31
C PHE A 232 -19.39 -18.49 -10.62
N GLU A 233 -20.54 -19.09 -10.39
CA GLU A 233 -21.73 -18.42 -9.85
C GLU A 233 -22.17 -17.17 -10.63
N GLY A 234 -21.76 -17.07 -11.90
CA GLY A 234 -22.04 -15.92 -12.74
C GLY A 234 -21.18 -14.71 -12.45
N ILE A 235 -20.15 -14.84 -11.61
CA ILE A 235 -19.28 -13.72 -11.22
C ILE A 235 -17.92 -13.87 -11.92
N PRO A 236 -17.61 -13.03 -12.93
CA PRO A 236 -16.36 -13.16 -13.68
C PRO A 236 -15.10 -13.11 -12.79
N LEU A 237 -15.09 -12.24 -11.80
CA LEU A 237 -13.94 -12.08 -10.91
C LEU A 237 -13.61 -13.35 -10.11
N ASN A 238 -14.61 -14.21 -9.85
CA ASN A 238 -14.45 -15.48 -9.13
C ASN A 238 -14.01 -16.64 -10.03
N THR A 239 -13.96 -16.43 -11.33
CA THR A 239 -13.83 -17.53 -12.28
C THR A 239 -12.40 -18.03 -12.38
N HIS A 240 -12.25 -19.34 -12.48
CA HIS A 240 -10.98 -20.00 -12.72
C HIS A 240 -10.78 -20.32 -14.19
N LEU A 241 -9.52 -20.37 -14.61
CA LEU A 241 -9.13 -20.69 -15.97
C LEU A 241 -8.64 -22.14 -16.08
N CYS A 242 -8.72 -22.69 -17.27
CA CYS A 242 -8.24 -24.05 -17.59
C CYS A 242 -6.73 -24.00 -17.84
N TYR A 243 -5.92 -24.11 -16.79
CA TYR A 243 -4.47 -23.98 -16.91
C TYR A 243 -3.79 -25.15 -17.64
N SER A 244 -4.51 -26.23 -17.94
CA SER A 244 -4.01 -27.27 -18.86
C SER A 244 -4.00 -26.76 -20.31
N ASN A 245 -4.81 -25.76 -20.63
CA ASN A 245 -4.81 -25.12 -21.94
C ASN A 245 -3.56 -24.24 -22.09
N PRO A 246 -2.66 -24.52 -23.07
CA PRO A 246 -1.45 -23.73 -23.23
C PRO A 246 -1.71 -22.27 -23.60
N GLU A 247 -2.78 -21.99 -24.32
CA GLU A 247 -3.15 -20.60 -24.65
C GLU A 247 -3.51 -19.80 -23.41
N VAL A 248 -4.17 -20.42 -22.43
CA VAL A 248 -4.50 -19.76 -21.15
C VAL A 248 -3.20 -19.35 -20.42
N ARG A 249 -2.23 -20.27 -20.35
CA ARG A 249 -0.95 -19.97 -19.68
C ARG A 249 -0.23 -18.82 -20.40
N GLN A 250 -0.26 -18.84 -21.73
CA GLN A 250 0.36 -17.77 -22.52
C GLN A 250 -0.32 -16.42 -22.24
N ARG A 251 -1.66 -16.36 -22.33
CA ARG A 251 -2.45 -15.15 -22.07
C ARG A 251 -2.18 -14.59 -20.67
N MET A 252 -2.17 -15.46 -19.65
CA MET A 252 -1.87 -15.03 -18.28
C MET A 252 -0.47 -14.45 -18.19
N THR A 253 0.52 -15.11 -18.76
CA THR A 253 1.90 -14.63 -18.75
C THR A 253 2.01 -13.27 -19.45
N GLU A 254 1.43 -13.15 -20.64
CA GLU A 254 1.47 -11.90 -21.41
C GLU A 254 0.81 -10.75 -20.64
N GLU A 255 -0.32 -11.01 -20.00
CA GLU A 255 -1.04 -10.01 -19.24
C GLU A 255 -0.24 -9.53 -18.01
N VAL A 256 0.35 -10.47 -17.26
CA VAL A 256 1.17 -10.11 -16.10
C VAL A 256 2.40 -9.31 -16.53
N VAL A 257 3.07 -9.75 -17.61
CA VAL A 257 4.25 -9.04 -18.13
C VAL A 257 3.88 -7.66 -18.66
N ARG A 258 2.76 -7.55 -19.37
CA ARG A 258 2.27 -6.26 -19.88
C ARG A 258 2.01 -5.30 -18.72
N TYR A 259 1.28 -5.78 -17.72
CA TYR A 259 0.96 -4.98 -16.53
C TYR A 259 2.22 -4.50 -15.80
N ALA A 260 3.19 -5.41 -15.61
CA ALA A 260 4.45 -5.05 -14.95
C ALA A 260 5.19 -3.93 -15.69
N LYS A 261 5.18 -3.99 -17.03
CA LYS A 261 5.83 -2.95 -17.85
C LYS A 261 5.10 -1.60 -17.78
N GLU A 262 3.77 -1.64 -17.69
CA GLU A 262 2.92 -0.44 -17.62
C GLU A 262 2.92 0.20 -16.22
N ASN A 263 3.31 -0.57 -15.18
CA ASN A 263 3.26 -0.13 -13.78
C ASN A 263 4.63 -0.33 -13.12
N PRO A 264 5.66 0.40 -13.57
CA PRO A 264 7.03 0.21 -13.04
C PRO A 264 7.20 0.64 -11.58
N ASN A 265 6.23 1.37 -11.03
CA ASN A 265 6.22 1.78 -9.61
C ASN A 265 5.84 0.63 -8.66
N VAL A 266 5.30 -0.48 -9.19
CA VAL A 266 4.89 -1.63 -8.35
C VAL A 266 6.11 -2.49 -8.04
N SER A 267 6.40 -2.65 -6.75
CA SER A 267 7.56 -3.42 -6.28
C SER A 267 7.31 -4.93 -6.32
N ALA A 268 6.05 -5.35 -6.08
CA ALA A 268 5.70 -6.78 -6.03
C ALA A 268 4.28 -6.99 -6.58
N LEU A 269 4.18 -7.77 -7.66
CA LEU A 269 2.89 -8.19 -8.23
C LEU A 269 2.47 -9.52 -7.62
N HIS A 270 1.25 -9.57 -7.08
CA HIS A 270 0.63 -10.79 -6.58
C HIS A 270 -0.27 -11.37 -7.66
N VAL A 271 -0.02 -12.61 -8.05
CA VAL A 271 -0.80 -13.29 -9.08
C VAL A 271 -1.59 -14.40 -8.42
N UNK A 272 -2.67 -14.06 -8.10
CA UNK A 272 -3.49 -15.02 -7.43
C UNK A 272 -4.47 -15.55 -8.43
N UNK A 273 -4.70 -16.74 -8.35
CA UNK A 273 -5.71 -17.41 -9.08
C UNK A 273 -7.00 -17.00 -8.52
N UNK A 274 -7.57 -17.13 -8.18
CA UNK A 274 -8.82 -16.84 -7.53
C UNK A 274 -8.86 -17.41 -6.17
N UNK A 275 -9.57 -17.13 -5.67
CA UNK A 275 -9.84 -17.57 -4.35
C UNK A 275 -10.47 -18.73 -4.21
#